data_7bcc02fcde3a49e2c54c89d11f6c78b5
#
_entry.id   7bcc02fcde3a49e2c54c89d11f6c78b5
#
_cell.length_a   1.000
_cell.length_b   1.000
_cell.length_c   1.000
_cell.angle_alpha   90.00
_cell.angle_beta   90.00
_cell.angle_gamma   90.00
#
_symmetry.space_group_name_H-M   'P 1'
#
loop_
_entity.id
_entity.type
_entity.pdbx_description
1 polymer ?
#
loop_
_entity_poly.entity_id
_entity_poly.type
_entity_poly.pdbx_seq_one_letter_code
_entity_poly.pdbx_strand_id
1 'polypeptide(L)'
;MTGVQTCALPILPHAQADALRDLHGGVTGMRFAILPDAELGELDPEVAAAFAAALDVLCGLGARIESITLPTGYKRMADLVGKIIAAEGYALHRDWIDRDDLPFDLDVRDRIRWAKNLSAADYIQIMNERKSLVRDVDALLRPFDALLMPTTPLAAIPLSAVDQGKAPMSLLTRPINLLDLCALAIPCGFTAQGMPVSLQIAGRSYEEARILRIGRAYENATGWHRRRPPQA
;
A
#
# COMPACT_ATOMS: atom_id res chain seq x y z
N MET A 1 -7.88 -3.21 -31.19
CA MET A 1 -7.91 -4.15 -30.04
C MET A 1 -6.50 -4.67 -29.85
N THR A 2 -5.72 -4.00 -29.04
CA THR A 2 -4.35 -4.40 -28.70
C THR A 2 -4.45 -5.20 -27.41
N GLY A 3 -4.34 -6.54 -27.53
CA GLY A 3 -4.25 -7.41 -26.39
C GLY A 3 -2.97 -7.10 -25.62
N VAL A 4 -3.09 -6.59 -24.43
CA VAL A 4 -1.98 -6.59 -23.46
C VAL A 4 -1.76 -8.05 -23.10
N GLN A 5 -0.78 -8.65 -23.72
CA GLN A 5 -0.29 -9.96 -23.34
C GLN A 5 0.48 -9.80 -22.02
N THR A 6 -0.18 -10.03 -20.90
CA THR A 6 0.50 -10.14 -19.62
C THR A 6 1.31 -11.42 -19.65
N CYS A 7 2.63 -11.30 -19.80
CA CYS A 7 3.58 -12.42 -19.69
C CYS A 7 3.67 -12.99 -18.27
N ALA A 8 2.72 -12.71 -17.41
CA ALA A 8 2.68 -13.14 -16.01
C ALA A 8 1.70 -14.30 -15.77
N LEU A 9 1.41 -15.08 -16.78
CA LEU A 9 0.74 -16.37 -16.64
C LEU A 9 1.77 -17.46 -16.91
N PRO A 10 1.86 -18.48 -16.22
CA PRO A 10 1.26 -19.25 -15.14
C PRO A 10 2.29 -19.86 -14.19
N ILE A 11 3.20 -19.12 -13.66
CA ILE A 11 4.21 -19.63 -12.70
C ILE A 11 3.75 -19.40 -11.26
N LEU A 12 2.45 -19.13 -11.07
CA LEU A 12 1.91 -19.03 -9.72
C LEU A 12 1.78 -20.44 -9.13
N PRO A 13 2.47 -20.74 -8.02
CA PRO A 13 2.42 -22.06 -7.40
C PRO A 13 1.07 -22.35 -6.71
N HIS A 14 0.08 -21.49 -6.90
CA HIS A 14 -1.24 -21.59 -6.28
C HIS A 14 -2.30 -21.82 -7.35
N ALA A 15 -3.20 -22.78 -7.08
CA ALA A 15 -4.41 -22.95 -7.88
C ALA A 15 -5.17 -21.63 -7.95
N GLN A 16 -5.82 -21.34 -9.09
CA GLN A 16 -6.71 -20.18 -9.21
C GLN A 16 -7.72 -20.23 -8.06
N ALA A 17 -7.53 -19.35 -7.06
CA ALA A 17 -8.49 -19.21 -5.98
C ALA A 17 -9.70 -18.46 -6.53
N ASP A 18 -10.90 -18.95 -6.26
CA ASP A 18 -12.13 -18.19 -6.48
C ASP A 18 -12.15 -17.03 -5.48
N ALA A 19 -11.73 -15.86 -5.94
CA ALA A 19 -11.63 -14.65 -5.13
C ALA A 19 -12.99 -14.17 -4.60
N LEU A 20 -14.11 -14.66 -5.14
CA LEU A 20 -15.46 -14.25 -4.77
C LEU A 20 -16.16 -15.27 -3.88
N ARG A 21 -15.62 -16.47 -3.69
CA ARG A 21 -16.28 -17.57 -2.95
C ARG A 21 -16.80 -17.16 -1.58
N ASP A 22 -16.00 -16.39 -0.82
CA ASP A 22 -16.32 -16.00 0.55
C ASP A 22 -16.68 -14.51 0.69
N LEU A 23 -16.99 -13.82 -0.42
CA LEU A 23 -17.19 -12.38 -0.48
C LEU A 23 -18.23 -11.86 0.52
N HIS A 24 -19.27 -12.62 0.82
CA HIS A 24 -20.36 -12.25 1.72
C HIS A 24 -20.25 -12.83 3.13
N GLY A 25 -19.10 -13.44 3.48
CA GLY A 25 -18.91 -14.13 4.76
C GLY A 25 -18.77 -13.21 6.00
N GLY A 26 -18.74 -11.88 5.81
CA GLY A 26 -18.58 -10.93 6.91
C GLY A 26 -17.20 -11.01 7.59
N VAL A 27 -17.03 -10.31 8.73
CA VAL A 27 -15.75 -10.22 9.46
C VAL A 27 -15.83 -10.65 10.93
N THR A 28 -16.96 -11.20 11.37
CA THR A 28 -17.13 -11.64 12.76
C THR A 28 -16.06 -12.64 13.16
N GLY A 29 -15.37 -12.35 14.27
CA GLY A 29 -14.30 -13.19 14.81
C GLY A 29 -12.94 -13.02 14.12
N MET A 30 -12.85 -12.28 13.02
CA MET A 30 -11.57 -11.97 12.37
C MET A 30 -10.67 -11.12 13.27
N ARG A 31 -9.36 -11.30 13.11
CA ARG A 31 -8.33 -10.56 13.84
C ARG A 31 -7.57 -9.67 12.87
N PHE A 32 -7.56 -8.37 13.15
CA PHE A 32 -6.83 -7.41 12.33
C PHE A 32 -5.66 -6.82 13.12
N ALA A 33 -4.54 -6.68 12.45
CA ALA A 33 -3.39 -5.95 12.93
C ALA A 33 -3.51 -4.47 12.55
N ILE A 34 -3.03 -3.58 13.40
CA ILE A 34 -2.74 -2.18 13.09
C ILE A 34 -1.32 -1.84 13.54
N LEU A 35 -0.76 -0.77 12.97
CA LEU A 35 0.52 -0.24 13.42
C LEU A 35 0.30 0.87 14.44
N PRO A 36 1.22 1.06 15.41
CA PRO A 36 1.23 2.23 16.28
C PRO A 36 1.35 3.53 15.45
N ASP A 37 0.81 4.63 15.94
CA ASP A 37 0.86 5.95 15.27
C ASP A 37 2.30 6.36 14.94
N ALA A 38 3.26 6.06 15.81
CA ALA A 38 4.67 6.33 15.59
C ALA A 38 5.26 5.67 14.33
N GLU A 39 4.70 4.55 13.89
CA GLU A 39 5.11 3.84 12.66
C GLU A 39 4.45 4.41 11.41
N LEU A 40 3.25 4.98 11.53
CA LEU A 40 2.51 5.57 10.40
C LEU A 40 3.07 6.94 10.00
N GLY A 41 3.88 7.56 10.86
CA GLY A 41 4.38 8.91 10.67
C GLY A 41 3.32 9.98 10.96
N GLU A 42 3.55 11.19 10.47
CA GLU A 42 2.63 12.30 10.65
C GLU A 42 1.43 12.17 9.71
N LEU A 43 0.26 11.88 10.28
CA LEU A 43 -1.00 11.80 9.55
C LEU A 43 -1.74 13.13 9.62
N ASP A 44 -2.41 13.48 8.52
CA ASP A 44 -3.43 14.53 8.55
C ASP A 44 -4.51 14.16 9.58
N PRO A 45 -4.94 15.10 10.46
CA PRO A 45 -5.93 14.81 11.49
C PRO A 45 -7.26 14.26 10.95
N GLU A 46 -7.70 14.70 9.77
CA GLU A 46 -8.94 14.19 9.15
C GLU A 46 -8.75 12.76 8.62
N VAL A 47 -7.56 12.43 8.13
CA VAL A 47 -7.20 11.05 7.73
C VAL A 47 -7.16 10.15 8.96
N ALA A 48 -6.52 10.59 10.05
CA ALA A 48 -6.46 9.84 11.30
C ALA A 48 -7.86 9.59 11.89
N ALA A 49 -8.72 10.62 11.89
CA ALA A 49 -10.10 10.50 12.38
C ALA A 49 -10.94 9.54 11.52
N ALA A 50 -10.82 9.61 10.19
CA ALA A 50 -11.54 8.71 9.29
C ALA A 50 -11.06 7.26 9.44
N PHE A 51 -9.75 7.05 9.65
CA PHE A 51 -9.19 5.74 9.92
C PHE A 51 -9.71 5.17 11.25
N ALA A 52 -9.67 5.94 12.32
CA ALA A 52 -10.21 5.52 13.63
C ALA A 52 -11.69 5.12 13.52
N ALA A 53 -12.51 5.93 12.86
CA ALA A 53 -13.91 5.60 12.62
C ALA A 53 -14.10 4.30 11.80
N ALA A 54 -13.20 4.03 10.86
CA ALA A 54 -13.22 2.78 10.08
C ALA A 54 -12.91 1.56 10.96
N LEU A 55 -11.98 1.69 11.91
CA LEU A 55 -11.69 0.63 12.88
C LEU A 55 -12.90 0.35 13.78
N ASP A 56 -13.60 1.39 14.25
CA ASP A 56 -14.81 1.26 15.07
C ASP A 56 -15.92 0.50 14.32
N VAL A 57 -16.11 0.77 13.02
CA VAL A 57 -17.05 0.03 12.17
C VAL A 57 -16.70 -1.45 12.12
N LEU A 58 -15.43 -1.79 11.88
CA LEU A 58 -15.00 -3.19 11.80
C LEU A 58 -15.13 -3.92 13.16
N CYS A 59 -14.83 -3.23 14.27
CA CYS A 59 -15.10 -3.74 15.62
C CYS A 59 -16.59 -3.98 15.85
N GLY A 60 -17.46 -3.05 15.41
CA GLY A 60 -18.92 -3.18 15.47
C GLY A 60 -19.46 -4.36 14.65
N LEU A 61 -18.74 -4.78 13.60
CA LEU A 61 -19.03 -5.98 12.81
C LEU A 61 -18.49 -7.28 13.45
N GLY A 62 -17.91 -7.20 14.64
CA GLY A 62 -17.42 -8.34 15.43
C GLY A 62 -15.97 -8.74 15.16
N ALA A 63 -15.18 -7.92 14.51
CA ALA A 63 -13.73 -8.12 14.38
C ALA A 63 -12.99 -7.71 15.66
N ARG A 64 -11.76 -8.21 15.83
CA ARG A 64 -10.82 -7.81 16.88
C ARG A 64 -9.64 -7.11 16.26
N ILE A 65 -9.20 -6.01 16.86
CA ILE A 65 -8.07 -5.21 16.37
C ILE A 65 -6.97 -5.19 17.42
N GLU A 66 -5.75 -5.47 16.99
CA GLU A 66 -4.58 -5.56 17.84
C GLU A 66 -3.43 -4.75 17.23
N SER A 67 -2.72 -3.97 18.06
CA SER A 67 -1.52 -3.26 17.62
C SER A 67 -0.34 -4.23 17.60
N ILE A 68 0.46 -4.16 16.51
CA ILE A 68 1.67 -4.96 16.33
C ILE A 68 2.88 -4.06 16.08
N THR A 69 4.06 -4.56 16.42
CA THR A 69 5.33 -3.88 16.11
C THR A 69 6.02 -4.64 14.98
N LEU A 70 6.41 -3.92 13.93
CA LEU A 70 7.16 -4.48 12.82
C LEU A 70 8.63 -4.71 13.17
N PRO A 71 9.31 -5.68 12.53
CA PRO A 71 10.74 -5.95 12.77
C PRO A 71 11.64 -4.79 12.32
N THR A 72 11.15 -3.94 11.46
CA THR A 72 11.81 -2.73 10.96
C THR A 72 10.77 -1.65 10.78
N GLY A 73 11.11 -0.40 11.14
CA GLY A 73 10.20 0.74 11.01
C GLY A 73 9.67 0.92 9.59
N TYR A 74 8.42 1.28 9.47
CA TYR A 74 7.67 1.37 8.22
C TYR A 74 8.33 2.34 7.22
N LYS A 75 8.87 3.47 7.71
CA LYS A 75 9.63 4.42 6.90
C LYS A 75 10.89 3.79 6.27
N ARG A 76 11.62 2.98 7.03
CA ARG A 76 12.81 2.28 6.50
C ARG A 76 12.44 1.34 5.35
N MET A 77 11.31 0.65 5.45
CA MET A 77 10.81 -0.20 4.36
C MET A 77 10.47 0.64 3.12
N ALA A 78 9.82 1.80 3.29
CA ALA A 78 9.52 2.71 2.19
C ALA A 78 10.79 3.22 1.48
N ASP A 79 11.86 3.47 2.24
CA ASP A 79 13.17 3.87 1.69
C ASP A 79 13.82 2.73 0.88
N LEU A 80 13.70 1.48 1.34
CA LEU A 80 14.20 0.32 0.60
C LEU A 80 13.49 0.17 -0.76
N VAL A 81 12.17 0.34 -0.78
CA VAL A 81 11.40 0.35 -2.04
C VAL A 81 11.93 1.41 -2.98
N GLY A 82 12.18 2.62 -2.48
CA GLY A 82 12.74 3.71 -3.28
C GLY A 82 14.06 3.33 -3.95
N LYS A 83 14.95 2.67 -3.21
CA LYS A 83 16.24 2.19 -3.73
C LYS A 83 16.09 1.11 -4.80
N ILE A 84 15.18 0.14 -4.59
CA ILE A 84 14.90 -0.93 -5.55
C ILE A 84 14.33 -0.33 -6.85
N ILE A 85 13.31 0.52 -6.74
CA ILE A 85 12.70 1.20 -7.89
C ILE A 85 13.73 2.03 -8.66
N ALA A 86 14.59 2.75 -7.96
CA ALA A 86 15.64 3.55 -8.60
C ALA A 86 16.64 2.65 -9.36
N ALA A 87 17.09 1.54 -8.75
CA ALA A 87 18.04 0.62 -9.37
C ALA A 87 17.45 -0.05 -10.61
N GLU A 88 16.26 -0.60 -10.50
CA GLU A 88 15.57 -1.27 -11.62
C GLU A 88 15.17 -0.27 -12.71
N GLY A 89 14.67 0.91 -12.32
CA GLY A 89 14.35 1.99 -13.24
C GLY A 89 15.58 2.49 -14.00
N TYR A 90 16.73 2.65 -13.32
CA TYR A 90 17.97 3.04 -13.99
C TYR A 90 18.46 1.95 -14.94
N ALA A 91 18.40 0.68 -14.55
CA ALA A 91 18.79 -0.43 -15.42
C ALA A 91 17.99 -0.48 -16.73
N LEU A 92 16.70 -0.13 -16.68
CA LEU A 92 15.81 -0.12 -17.84
C LEU A 92 15.91 1.15 -18.69
N HIS A 93 16.18 2.31 -18.08
CA HIS A 93 16.00 3.62 -18.73
C HIS A 93 17.28 4.46 -18.82
N ARG A 94 18.46 3.93 -18.44
CA ARG A 94 19.73 4.68 -18.39
C ARG A 94 20.04 5.46 -19.68
N ASP A 95 19.74 4.89 -20.86
CA ASP A 95 20.04 5.49 -22.14
C ASP A 95 19.23 6.77 -22.41
N TRP A 96 18.12 6.95 -21.69
CA TRP A 96 17.22 8.10 -21.81
C TRP A 96 17.30 9.02 -20.60
N ILE A 97 17.31 8.41 -19.39
CA ILE A 97 17.23 9.16 -18.14
C ILE A 97 18.47 10.04 -17.91
N ASP A 98 19.60 9.67 -18.51
CA ASP A 98 20.86 10.43 -18.46
C ASP A 98 20.90 11.59 -19.48
N ARG A 99 19.90 11.71 -20.35
CA ARG A 99 19.80 12.79 -21.33
C ARG A 99 19.06 13.98 -20.73
N ASP A 100 19.69 15.15 -20.71
CA ASP A 100 19.08 16.37 -20.16
C ASP A 100 18.18 17.11 -21.16
N ASP A 101 18.26 16.76 -22.44
CA ASP A 101 17.42 17.31 -23.53
C ASP A 101 16.01 16.69 -23.59
N LEU A 102 15.74 15.64 -22.84
CA LEU A 102 14.42 15.00 -22.84
C LEU A 102 13.51 15.56 -21.73
N PRO A 103 12.22 15.75 -22.00
CA PRO A 103 11.26 16.36 -21.07
C PRO A 103 10.76 15.38 -20.01
N PHE A 104 11.65 15.00 -19.10
CA PHE A 104 11.27 14.22 -17.92
C PHE A 104 10.86 15.12 -16.76
N ASP A 105 9.96 14.62 -15.92
CA ASP A 105 9.76 15.16 -14.59
C ASP A 105 11.08 15.10 -13.81
N LEU A 106 11.54 16.23 -13.26
CA LEU A 106 12.85 16.35 -12.64
C LEU A 106 12.97 15.46 -11.39
N ASP A 107 11.93 15.40 -10.56
CA ASP A 107 11.92 14.60 -9.33
C ASP A 107 12.02 13.10 -9.65
N VAL A 108 11.33 12.66 -10.72
CA VAL A 108 11.41 11.27 -11.17
C VAL A 108 12.78 10.95 -11.74
N ARG A 109 13.33 11.86 -12.57
CA ARG A 109 14.65 11.70 -13.17
C ARG A 109 15.75 11.60 -12.12
N ASP A 110 15.77 12.51 -11.17
CA ASP A 110 16.80 12.57 -10.14
C ASP A 110 16.74 11.36 -9.22
N ARG A 111 15.54 10.90 -8.89
CA ARG A 111 15.31 9.68 -8.11
C ARG A 111 15.85 8.44 -8.81
N ILE A 112 15.64 8.29 -10.11
CA ILE A 112 16.15 7.16 -10.89
C ILE A 112 17.69 7.29 -11.07
N ARG A 113 18.19 8.49 -11.39
CA ARG A 113 19.63 8.76 -11.53
C ARG A 113 20.43 8.50 -10.25
N TRP A 114 19.78 8.59 -9.09
CA TRP A 114 20.41 8.23 -7.81
C TRP A 114 21.07 6.84 -7.88
N ALA A 115 20.47 5.89 -8.57
CA ALA A 115 20.98 4.53 -8.68
C ALA A 115 22.15 4.37 -9.66
N LYS A 116 22.56 5.41 -10.39
CA LYS A 116 23.68 5.36 -11.36
C LYS A 116 24.97 4.83 -10.75
N ASN A 117 25.23 5.16 -9.48
CA ASN A 117 26.42 4.78 -8.76
C ASN A 117 26.19 3.62 -7.78
N LEU A 118 25.03 2.99 -7.81
CA LEU A 118 24.73 1.83 -6.96
C LEU A 118 25.50 0.61 -7.49
N SER A 119 26.32 0.01 -6.63
CA SER A 119 27.03 -1.21 -7.01
C SER A 119 26.11 -2.43 -7.05
N ALA A 120 26.51 -3.46 -7.82
CA ALA A 120 25.81 -4.76 -7.80
C ALA A 120 25.80 -5.37 -6.39
N ALA A 121 26.88 -5.18 -5.61
CA ALA A 121 26.96 -5.68 -4.24
C ALA A 121 25.93 -5.01 -3.34
N ASP A 122 25.75 -3.69 -3.45
CA ASP A 122 24.74 -2.96 -2.66
C ASP A 122 23.33 -3.39 -3.04
N TYR A 123 23.05 -3.56 -4.33
CA TYR A 123 21.74 -4.05 -4.78
C TYR A 123 21.43 -5.46 -4.26
N ILE A 124 22.43 -6.36 -4.27
CA ILE A 124 22.28 -7.71 -3.70
C ILE A 124 22.00 -7.65 -2.20
N GLN A 125 22.67 -6.77 -1.46
CA GLN A 125 22.41 -6.57 -0.03
C GLN A 125 20.98 -6.07 0.21
N ILE A 126 20.51 -5.09 -0.55
CA ILE A 126 19.13 -4.58 -0.48
C ILE A 126 18.13 -5.71 -0.74
N MET A 127 18.35 -6.54 -1.74
CA MET A 127 17.47 -7.67 -2.06
C MET A 127 17.51 -8.78 -0.99
N ASN A 128 18.63 -9.00 -0.32
CA ASN A 128 18.73 -9.92 0.80
C ASN A 128 17.98 -9.39 2.04
N GLU A 129 18.13 -8.08 2.34
CA GLU A 129 17.34 -7.41 3.39
C GLU A 129 15.84 -7.55 3.12
N ARG A 130 15.40 -7.28 1.88
CA ARG A 130 14.00 -7.49 1.45
C ARG A 130 13.52 -8.92 1.72
N LYS A 131 14.29 -9.94 1.31
CA LYS A 131 13.93 -11.36 1.51
C LYS A 131 13.75 -11.69 3.01
N SER A 132 14.59 -11.14 3.87
CA SER A 132 14.44 -11.32 5.33
C SER A 132 13.16 -10.67 5.83
N LEU A 133 12.92 -9.42 5.46
CA LEU A 133 11.73 -8.68 5.86
C LEU A 133 10.43 -9.38 5.42
N VAL A 134 10.38 -9.87 4.18
CA VAL A 134 9.21 -10.63 3.69
C VAL A 134 8.91 -11.84 4.58
N ARG A 135 9.93 -12.63 4.94
CA ARG A 135 9.75 -13.80 5.82
C ARG A 135 9.30 -13.41 7.24
N ASP A 136 9.95 -12.40 7.80
CA ASP A 136 9.73 -11.99 9.19
C ASP A 136 8.34 -11.36 9.35
N VAL A 137 7.90 -10.54 8.38
CA VAL A 137 6.56 -9.93 8.38
C VAL A 137 5.48 -10.97 8.03
N ASP A 138 5.72 -11.89 7.09
CA ASP A 138 4.77 -12.99 6.83
C ASP A 138 4.53 -13.80 8.11
N ALA A 139 5.58 -14.15 8.85
CA ALA A 139 5.47 -14.87 10.11
C ALA A 139 4.70 -14.08 11.18
N LEU A 140 4.94 -12.77 11.27
CA LEU A 140 4.25 -11.86 12.20
C LEU A 140 2.76 -11.74 11.87
N LEU A 141 2.40 -11.71 10.59
CA LEU A 141 1.01 -11.54 10.13
C LEU A 141 0.19 -12.85 10.13
N ARG A 142 0.81 -14.02 10.31
CA ARG A 142 0.07 -15.31 10.32
C ARG A 142 -1.12 -15.38 11.26
N PRO A 143 -1.08 -14.82 12.49
CA PRO A 143 -2.22 -14.84 13.40
C PRO A 143 -3.35 -13.90 13.01
N PHE A 144 -3.15 -13.03 12.01
CA PHE A 144 -4.08 -11.98 11.59
C PHE A 144 -4.67 -12.27 10.21
N ASP A 145 -5.90 -11.79 10.02
CA ASP A 145 -6.61 -11.90 8.75
C ASP A 145 -6.26 -10.74 7.81
N ALA A 146 -5.85 -9.59 8.34
CA ALA A 146 -5.33 -8.46 7.57
C ALA A 146 -4.55 -7.49 8.47
N LEU A 147 -3.71 -6.66 7.84
CA LEU A 147 -3.13 -5.44 8.38
C LEU A 147 -3.93 -4.25 7.86
N LEU A 148 -4.40 -3.39 8.76
CA LEU A 148 -5.20 -2.20 8.43
C LEU A 148 -4.37 -0.94 8.65
N MET A 149 -4.49 0.01 7.72
CA MET A 149 -3.84 1.32 7.83
C MET A 149 -4.54 2.35 6.93
N PRO A 150 -4.29 3.65 7.08
CA PRO A 150 -4.65 4.62 6.06
C PRO A 150 -3.92 4.31 4.74
N THR A 151 -4.52 4.58 3.60
CA THR A 151 -3.86 4.38 2.30
C THR A 151 -2.78 5.43 2.06
N THR A 152 -3.05 6.67 2.43
CA THR A 152 -2.14 7.82 2.29
C THR A 152 -2.08 8.61 3.58
N PRO A 153 -0.96 9.29 3.89
CA PRO A 153 -0.84 10.06 5.13
C PRO A 153 -1.71 11.33 5.14
N LEU A 154 -2.10 11.81 3.97
CA LEU A 154 -2.96 13.00 3.82
C LEU A 154 -3.96 12.79 2.69
N ALA A 155 -5.04 13.57 2.70
CA ALA A 155 -6.01 13.62 1.62
C ALA A 155 -5.44 14.35 0.38
N ALA A 156 -6.22 14.41 -0.71
CA ALA A 156 -5.79 15.12 -1.91
C ALA A 156 -5.51 16.60 -1.62
N ILE A 157 -4.38 17.09 -2.12
CA ILE A 157 -3.93 18.48 -2.03
C ILE A 157 -3.75 19.06 -3.42
N PRO A 158 -3.76 20.40 -3.60
CA PRO A 158 -3.44 21.04 -4.87
C PRO A 158 -2.07 20.60 -5.39
N LEU A 159 -1.93 20.40 -6.70
CA LEU A 159 -0.65 20.00 -7.33
C LEU A 159 0.49 20.97 -6.99
N SER A 160 0.20 22.27 -6.86
CA SER A 160 1.18 23.29 -6.48
C SER A 160 1.72 23.14 -5.05
N ALA A 161 1.04 22.37 -4.20
CA ALA A 161 1.43 22.11 -2.81
C ALA A 161 2.12 20.75 -2.64
N VAL A 162 2.26 19.97 -3.72
CA VAL A 162 2.89 18.64 -3.66
C VAL A 162 4.41 18.81 -3.50
N ASP A 163 4.95 18.30 -2.41
CA ASP A 163 6.38 18.15 -2.15
C ASP A 163 6.68 16.68 -1.88
N GLN A 164 7.19 15.98 -2.89
CA GLN A 164 7.51 14.56 -2.82
C GLN A 164 8.63 14.23 -1.80
N GLY A 165 9.46 15.21 -1.46
CA GLY A 165 10.53 15.05 -0.47
C GLY A 165 10.01 15.08 0.97
N LYS A 166 9.01 15.92 1.25
CA LYS A 166 8.47 16.12 2.60
C LYS A 166 7.34 15.17 2.95
N ALA A 167 6.40 14.95 2.03
CA ALA A 167 5.22 14.13 2.29
C ALA A 167 4.88 13.26 1.07
N PRO A 168 5.61 12.17 0.82
CA PRO A 168 5.32 11.29 -0.29
C PRO A 168 3.97 10.61 -0.07
N MET A 169 3.00 10.87 -0.95
CA MET A 169 1.67 10.26 -0.89
C MET A 169 1.71 8.72 -0.87
N SER A 170 2.76 8.14 -1.42
CA SER A 170 2.97 6.68 -1.47
C SER A 170 3.69 6.11 -0.24
N LEU A 171 3.91 6.90 0.82
CA LEU A 171 4.66 6.44 2.00
C LEU A 171 4.07 5.14 2.57
N LEU A 172 2.76 5.09 2.74
CA LEU A 172 2.06 3.96 3.37
C LEU A 172 1.76 2.79 2.40
N THR A 173 1.87 3.00 1.09
CA THR A 173 1.65 1.93 0.10
C THR A 173 2.93 1.21 -0.34
N ARG A 174 4.09 1.89 -0.25
CA ARG A 174 5.38 1.31 -0.69
C ARG A 174 5.76 0.02 0.04
N PRO A 175 5.68 -0.08 1.37
CA PRO A 175 6.04 -1.30 2.08
C PRO A 175 5.20 -2.52 1.70
N ILE A 176 3.97 -2.32 1.26
CA ILE A 176 3.11 -3.41 0.78
C ILE A 176 3.75 -4.13 -0.41
N ASN A 177 4.28 -3.36 -1.38
CA ASN A 177 5.00 -3.93 -2.53
C ASN A 177 6.33 -4.59 -2.10
N LEU A 178 7.05 -4.00 -1.14
CA LEU A 178 8.30 -4.57 -0.62
C LEU A 178 8.09 -5.97 -0.04
N LEU A 179 6.97 -6.13 0.65
CA LEU A 179 6.65 -7.30 1.47
C LEU A 179 5.85 -8.37 0.70
N ASP A 180 5.62 -8.19 -0.60
CA ASP A 180 4.80 -9.09 -1.43
C ASP A 180 3.38 -9.30 -0.87
N LEU A 181 2.81 -8.28 -0.21
CA LEU A 181 1.45 -8.33 0.32
C LEU A 181 0.45 -7.96 -0.79
N CYS A 182 -0.73 -8.56 -0.76
CA CYS A 182 -1.87 -8.07 -1.52
C CYS A 182 -2.56 -6.94 -0.75
N ALA A 183 -3.16 -5.97 -1.44
CA ALA A 183 -3.86 -4.87 -0.77
C ALA A 183 -5.10 -4.40 -1.53
N LEU A 184 -6.06 -3.89 -0.76
CA LEU A 184 -7.28 -3.26 -1.23
C LEU A 184 -7.39 -1.88 -0.57
N ALA A 185 -7.64 -0.83 -1.34
CA ALA A 185 -7.98 0.50 -0.84
C ALA A 185 -9.47 0.77 -1.07
N ILE A 186 -10.18 1.12 -0.01
CA ILE A 186 -11.62 1.42 -0.06
C ILE A 186 -11.93 2.76 0.63
N PRO A 187 -12.93 3.52 0.16
CA PRO A 187 -13.30 4.77 0.80
C PRO A 187 -13.74 4.53 2.25
N CYS A 188 -13.22 5.33 3.20
CA CYS A 188 -13.59 5.24 4.62
C CYS A 188 -14.07 6.56 5.22
N GLY A 189 -14.09 7.63 4.44
CA GLY A 189 -14.57 8.93 4.88
C GLY A 189 -14.30 10.02 3.87
N PHE A 190 -14.59 11.25 4.27
CA PHE A 190 -14.32 12.46 3.51
C PHE A 190 -13.82 13.54 4.45
N THR A 191 -12.90 14.39 3.97
CA THR A 191 -12.50 15.62 4.70
C THR A 191 -13.63 16.63 4.71
N ALA A 192 -13.50 17.68 5.51
CA ALA A 192 -14.43 18.82 5.53
C ALA A 192 -14.56 19.48 4.14
N GLN A 193 -13.50 19.42 3.31
CA GLN A 193 -13.51 19.92 1.94
C GLN A 193 -14.09 18.91 0.94
N GLY A 194 -14.55 17.74 1.40
CA GLY A 194 -15.15 16.71 0.55
C GLY A 194 -14.12 15.82 -0.18
N MET A 195 -12.83 15.86 0.17
CA MET A 195 -11.83 14.97 -0.40
C MET A 195 -11.96 13.56 0.21
N PRO A 196 -11.95 12.50 -0.61
CA PRO A 196 -12.08 11.14 -0.12
C PRO A 196 -10.84 10.71 0.68
N VAL A 197 -11.08 9.97 1.74
CA VAL A 197 -10.08 9.26 2.54
C VAL A 197 -10.29 7.76 2.38
N SER A 198 -9.23 6.98 2.37
CA SER A 198 -9.33 5.53 2.16
C SER A 198 -8.61 4.70 3.22
N LEU A 199 -9.26 3.60 3.59
CA LEU A 199 -8.71 2.50 4.36
C LEU A 199 -7.95 1.56 3.43
N GLN A 200 -6.73 1.21 3.78
CA GLN A 200 -5.94 0.16 3.16
C GLN A 200 -6.08 -1.13 3.98
N ILE A 201 -6.48 -2.20 3.32
CA ILE A 201 -6.60 -3.54 3.87
C ILE A 201 -5.53 -4.39 3.18
N ALA A 202 -4.49 -4.77 3.91
CA ALA A 202 -3.38 -5.57 3.38
C ALA A 202 -3.45 -7.00 3.91
N GLY A 203 -3.41 -7.96 3.01
CA GLY A 203 -3.34 -9.39 3.29
C GLY A 203 -1.99 -9.97 2.94
N ARG A 204 -1.68 -11.18 3.41
CA ARG A 204 -0.49 -11.90 2.96
C ARG A 204 -0.61 -12.25 1.48
N SER A 205 0.50 -12.62 0.87
CA SER A 205 0.53 -12.99 -0.55
C SER A 205 -0.58 -14.00 -0.89
N TYR A 206 -1.30 -13.77 -1.98
CA TYR A 206 -2.37 -14.63 -2.50
C TYR A 206 -3.61 -14.74 -1.61
N GLU A 207 -3.85 -13.80 -0.71
CA GLU A 207 -5.06 -13.74 0.13
C GLU A 207 -6.09 -12.70 -0.38
N GLU A 208 -6.13 -12.43 -1.68
CA GLU A 208 -7.05 -11.47 -2.30
C GLU A 208 -8.51 -11.74 -1.95
N ALA A 209 -8.93 -13.01 -1.93
CA ALA A 209 -10.29 -13.39 -1.55
C ALA A 209 -10.63 -12.90 -0.13
N ARG A 210 -9.69 -12.99 0.80
CA ARG A 210 -9.89 -12.54 2.19
C ARG A 210 -10.02 -11.03 2.28
N ILE A 211 -9.13 -10.27 1.65
CA ILE A 211 -9.21 -8.80 1.70
C ILE A 211 -10.44 -8.27 0.96
N LEU A 212 -10.88 -8.91 -0.12
CA LEU A 212 -12.13 -8.58 -0.82
C LEU A 212 -13.35 -8.82 0.09
N ARG A 213 -13.38 -9.93 0.83
CA ARG A 213 -14.42 -10.21 1.82
C ARG A 213 -14.49 -9.14 2.91
N ILE A 214 -13.33 -8.73 3.45
CA ILE A 214 -13.25 -7.67 4.47
C ILE A 214 -13.75 -6.36 3.90
N GLY A 215 -13.26 -5.96 2.71
CA GLY A 215 -13.70 -4.75 2.02
C GLY A 215 -15.21 -4.75 1.77
N ARG A 216 -15.77 -5.86 1.32
CA ARG A 216 -17.21 -6.00 1.07
C ARG A 216 -18.05 -5.87 2.34
N ALA A 217 -17.59 -6.45 3.44
CA ALA A 217 -18.27 -6.31 4.73
C ALA A 217 -18.30 -4.84 5.19
N TYR A 218 -17.18 -4.14 5.04
CA TYR A 218 -17.08 -2.71 5.36
C TYR A 218 -17.96 -1.84 4.45
N GLU A 219 -17.95 -2.05 3.14
CA GLU A 219 -18.80 -1.33 2.19
C GLU A 219 -20.29 -1.48 2.50
N ASN A 220 -20.72 -2.70 2.86
CA ASN A 220 -22.12 -2.97 3.23
C ASN A 220 -22.55 -2.20 4.48
N ALA A 221 -21.61 -1.97 5.42
CA ALA A 221 -21.89 -1.26 6.68
C ALA A 221 -21.89 0.26 6.54
N THR A 222 -21.15 0.81 5.57
CA THR A 222 -20.89 2.27 5.51
C THR A 222 -21.53 2.97 4.31
N GLY A 223 -21.53 2.35 3.15
CA GLY A 223 -22.04 2.97 1.92
C GLY A 223 -21.18 4.07 1.30
N TRP A 224 -19.94 4.31 1.79
CA TRP A 224 -19.05 5.35 1.25
C TRP A 224 -18.78 5.20 -0.25
N HIS A 225 -18.67 3.97 -0.76
CA HIS A 225 -18.47 3.62 -2.16
C HIS A 225 -19.59 4.09 -3.10
N ARG A 226 -20.76 4.47 -2.57
CA ARG A 226 -21.91 4.97 -3.35
C ARG A 226 -21.82 6.47 -3.64
N ARG A 227 -20.97 7.21 -2.95
CA ARG A 227 -20.77 8.63 -3.20
C ARG A 227 -20.06 8.83 -4.53
N ARG A 228 -20.57 9.78 -5.31
CA ARG A 228 -19.99 10.17 -6.60
C ARG A 228 -19.41 11.57 -6.50
N PRO A 229 -18.33 11.89 -7.27
CA PRO A 229 -17.89 13.27 -7.43
C PRO A 229 -19.05 14.14 -7.94
N PRO A 230 -19.08 15.45 -7.58
CA PRO A 230 -19.96 16.39 -8.26
C PRO A 230 -19.73 16.30 -9.77
N GLN A 231 -20.82 16.25 -10.54
CA GLN A 231 -20.68 16.37 -12.00
C GLN A 231 -20.24 17.79 -12.31
N ALA A 232 -19.16 17.93 -13.09
CA ALA A 232 -18.67 19.22 -13.57
C ALA A 232 -19.62 19.81 -14.64
#